data_b0efe284186c146ebb31a13da33248d6
#
_entry.id   b0efe284186c146ebb31a13da33248d6
#
_cell.length_a   1.000
_cell.length_b   1.000
_cell.length_c   1.000
_cell.angle_alpha   90.00
_cell.angle_beta   90.00
_cell.angle_gamma   90.00
#
_symmetry.space_group_name_H-M   'P 1'
#
loop_
_entity.id
_entity.type
_entity.pdbx_description
1 polymer ?
#
loop_
_entity_poly.entity_id
_entity_poly.type
_entity_poly.pdbx_seq_one_letter_code
_entity_poly.pdbx_strand_id
1 'polypeptide(L)'
;MKFALELPLQKSRDEIWKAFDNPENTKIWQPSLVNFETSSGIQGQPGAVSKLTYKEGKREFSLIEKVTHRAKPDRFDVVYENEFADNSVKNTFVIVNGNETLWRMEVEFKFKTLIMKFIGPSMKTNYILRTERDMQRFKEFVEKP
;
A
#
# COMPACT_ATOMS: atom_id res chain seq x y z
N MET A 1 -13.50 3.76 9.22
CA MET A 1 -13.18 4.80 8.23
C MET A 1 -12.74 4.14 6.94
N LYS A 2 -13.38 4.49 5.85
CA LYS A 2 -13.12 3.88 4.53
C LYS A 2 -12.93 4.95 3.46
N PHE A 3 -12.06 4.66 2.50
CA PHE A 3 -11.97 5.41 1.25
C PHE A 3 -11.45 4.54 0.12
N ALA A 4 -11.65 4.96 -1.10
CA ALA A 4 -11.13 4.29 -2.29
C ALA A 4 -10.53 5.32 -3.24
N LEU A 5 -9.42 4.94 -3.87
CA LEU A 5 -8.72 5.76 -4.85
C LEU A 5 -8.52 4.95 -6.13
N GLU A 6 -8.53 5.64 -7.26
CA GLU A 6 -8.26 5.05 -8.56
C GLU A 6 -7.24 5.89 -9.31
N LEU A 7 -6.33 5.23 -10.01
CA LEU A 7 -5.30 5.90 -10.79
C LEU A 7 -5.04 5.13 -12.09
N PRO A 8 -5.24 5.76 -13.26
CA PRO A 8 -4.87 5.16 -14.53
C PRO A 8 -3.34 5.12 -14.67
N LEU A 9 -2.83 3.97 -15.12
CA LEU A 9 -1.40 3.75 -15.36
C LEU A 9 -1.21 3.36 -16.82
N GLN A 10 -0.30 4.03 -17.52
CA GLN A 10 -0.06 3.87 -18.96
C GLN A 10 0.93 2.74 -19.24
N LYS A 11 0.65 1.56 -18.71
CA LYS A 11 1.40 0.32 -18.90
C LYS A 11 0.46 -0.87 -18.84
N SER A 12 0.87 -2.00 -19.40
CA SER A 12 0.12 -3.24 -19.30
C SER A 12 0.02 -3.73 -17.85
N ARG A 13 -1.01 -4.49 -17.55
CA ARG A 13 -1.21 -5.04 -16.20
C ARG A 13 -0.02 -5.91 -15.75
N ASP A 14 0.56 -6.69 -16.64
CA ASP A 14 1.70 -7.54 -16.32
C ASP A 14 2.95 -6.71 -15.96
N GLU A 15 3.19 -5.61 -16.68
CA GLU A 15 4.29 -4.68 -16.36
C GLU A 15 4.07 -4.00 -15.02
N ILE A 16 2.82 -3.57 -14.75
CA ILE A 16 2.46 -2.96 -13.47
C ILE A 16 2.65 -3.94 -12.32
N TRP A 17 2.15 -5.16 -12.48
CA TRP A 17 2.30 -6.18 -11.44
C TRP A 17 3.77 -6.48 -11.14
N LYS A 18 4.58 -6.64 -12.17
CA LYS A 18 6.02 -6.92 -12.02
C LYS A 18 6.73 -5.81 -11.23
N ALA A 19 6.39 -4.55 -11.50
CA ALA A 19 6.95 -3.42 -10.77
C ALA A 19 6.44 -3.35 -9.34
N PHE A 20 5.14 -3.57 -9.12
CA PHE A 20 4.49 -3.53 -7.80
C PHE A 20 4.97 -4.66 -6.89
N ASP A 21 5.15 -5.84 -7.43
CA ASP A 21 5.47 -7.07 -6.69
C ASP A 21 6.95 -7.13 -6.26
N ASN A 22 7.79 -6.26 -6.78
CA ASN A 22 9.21 -6.22 -6.41
C ASN A 22 9.41 -5.33 -5.17
N PRO A 23 9.80 -5.92 -4.01
CA PRO A 23 9.94 -5.15 -2.77
C PRO A 23 11.03 -4.08 -2.83
N GLU A 24 12.04 -4.24 -3.69
CA GLU A 24 13.07 -3.21 -3.89
C GLU A 24 12.48 -1.91 -4.46
N ASN A 25 11.38 -2.01 -5.22
CA ASN A 25 10.72 -0.85 -5.78
C ASN A 25 9.87 -0.08 -4.77
N THR A 26 9.46 -0.72 -3.68
CA THR A 26 8.60 -0.08 -2.67
C THR A 26 9.25 1.17 -2.08
N LYS A 27 10.55 1.15 -1.88
CA LYS A 27 11.31 2.30 -1.36
C LYS A 27 11.33 3.49 -2.33
N ILE A 28 11.10 3.24 -3.62
CA ILE A 28 11.08 4.28 -4.65
C ILE A 28 9.79 5.09 -4.54
N TRP A 29 8.65 4.41 -4.40
CA TRP A 29 7.37 5.11 -4.32
C TRP A 29 6.89 5.38 -2.89
N GLN A 30 7.54 4.75 -1.90
CA GLN A 30 7.41 5.07 -0.47
C GLN A 30 8.79 5.45 0.09
N PRO A 31 9.29 6.66 -0.19
CA PRO A 31 10.67 7.02 0.18
C PRO A 31 10.93 7.08 1.68
N SER A 32 9.89 7.20 2.50
CA SER A 32 10.05 7.14 3.97
C SER A 32 10.25 5.72 4.50
N LEU A 33 10.02 4.68 3.69
CA LEU A 33 10.29 3.30 4.07
C LEU A 33 11.80 3.05 4.10
N VAL A 34 12.34 2.82 5.30
CA VAL A 34 13.80 2.62 5.50
C VAL A 34 14.17 1.16 5.72
N ASN A 35 13.23 0.32 6.16
CA ASN A 35 13.47 -1.11 6.33
C ASN A 35 12.22 -1.94 6.10
N PHE A 36 12.40 -3.09 5.46
CA PHE A 36 11.35 -4.08 5.21
C PHE A 36 11.92 -5.46 5.55
N GLU A 37 11.40 -6.10 6.58
CA GLU A 37 11.92 -7.37 7.08
C GLU A 37 10.80 -8.38 7.30
N THR A 38 10.84 -9.49 6.55
CA THR A 38 9.88 -10.59 6.72
C THR A 38 10.29 -11.46 7.90
N SER A 39 9.41 -11.58 8.88
CA SER A 39 9.65 -12.35 10.12
C SER A 39 9.10 -13.77 10.05
N SER A 40 8.05 -14.01 9.26
CA SER A 40 7.50 -15.33 9.05
C SER A 40 6.78 -15.44 7.71
N GLY A 41 6.65 -16.64 7.20
CA GLY A 41 6.08 -16.91 5.88
C GLY A 41 7.04 -16.57 4.75
N ILE A 42 6.51 -16.61 3.54
CA ILE A 42 7.23 -16.27 2.31
C ILE A 42 6.81 -14.88 1.87
N GLN A 43 7.76 -13.97 1.72
CA GLN A 43 7.51 -12.59 1.32
C GLN A 43 6.58 -12.49 0.11
N GLY A 44 5.54 -11.66 0.23
CA GLY A 44 4.56 -11.44 -0.82
C GLY A 44 3.49 -12.51 -0.95
N GLN A 45 3.57 -13.59 -0.18
CA GLN A 45 2.57 -14.66 -0.22
C GLN A 45 1.58 -14.54 0.95
N PRO A 46 0.33 -15.01 0.79
CA PRO A 46 -0.63 -15.01 1.89
C PRO A 46 -0.07 -15.66 3.13
N GLY A 47 -0.28 -15.02 4.28
CA GLY A 47 0.26 -15.47 5.57
C GLY A 47 1.64 -14.91 5.90
N ALA A 48 2.32 -14.26 4.97
CA ALA A 48 3.59 -13.60 5.26
C ALA A 48 3.39 -12.44 6.25
N VAL A 49 4.29 -12.33 7.23
CA VAL A 49 4.31 -11.26 8.23
C VAL A 49 5.63 -10.53 8.11
N SER A 50 5.58 -9.23 7.92
CA SER A 50 6.77 -8.39 7.76
C SER A 50 6.69 -7.16 8.64
N LYS A 51 7.85 -6.69 9.08
CA LYS A 51 7.96 -5.41 9.80
C LYS A 51 8.45 -4.35 8.82
N LEU A 52 7.68 -3.28 8.71
CA LEU A 52 8.02 -2.11 7.90
C LEU A 52 8.38 -0.96 8.83
N THR A 53 9.55 -0.38 8.62
CA THR A 53 10.02 0.77 9.41
C THR A 53 10.08 1.99 8.52
N TYR A 54 9.43 3.06 8.97
CA TYR A 54 9.36 4.34 8.28
C TYR A 54 10.08 5.41 9.07
N LYS A 55 10.72 6.34 8.36
CA LYS A 55 11.38 7.49 8.96
C LYS A 55 10.95 8.76 8.24
N GLU A 56 10.34 9.67 8.99
CA GLU A 56 9.88 10.97 8.49
C GLU A 56 10.50 12.07 9.35
N GLY A 57 11.54 12.71 8.83
CA GLY A 57 12.33 13.68 9.61
C GLY A 57 13.00 13.00 10.79
N LYS A 58 12.67 13.44 12.01
CA LYS A 58 13.19 12.84 13.26
C LYS A 58 12.27 11.73 13.80
N ARG A 59 11.10 11.54 13.20
CA ARG A 59 10.12 10.55 13.64
C ARG A 59 10.37 9.22 12.96
N GLU A 60 10.46 8.16 13.75
CA GLU A 60 10.52 6.79 13.27
C GLU A 60 9.35 6.00 13.83
N PHE A 61 8.69 5.21 12.98
CA PHE A 61 7.59 4.34 13.40
C PHE A 61 7.59 3.06 12.59
N SER A 62 6.95 2.02 13.12
CA SER A 62 6.89 0.72 12.47
C SER A 62 5.46 0.23 12.36
N LEU A 63 5.22 -0.56 11.30
CA LEU A 63 3.97 -1.25 11.06
C LEU A 63 4.27 -2.73 10.86
N ILE A 64 3.32 -3.58 11.22
CA ILE A 64 3.35 -5.00 10.87
C ILE A 64 2.46 -5.19 9.65
N GLU A 65 3.04 -5.69 8.57
CA GLU A 65 2.31 -6.04 7.35
C GLU A 65 1.97 -7.52 7.36
N LYS A 66 0.70 -7.82 7.11
CA LYS A 66 0.23 -9.19 6.89
C LYS A 66 -0.40 -9.29 5.52
N VAL A 67 0.13 -10.16 4.67
CA VAL A 67 -0.46 -10.42 3.36
C VAL A 67 -1.65 -11.33 3.55
N THR A 68 -2.83 -10.91 3.10
CA THR A 68 -4.09 -11.65 3.29
C THR A 68 -4.60 -12.30 2.01
N HIS A 69 -4.31 -11.71 0.84
CA HIS A 69 -4.75 -12.26 -0.43
C HIS A 69 -3.78 -11.89 -1.55
N ARG A 70 -3.56 -12.83 -2.46
CA ARG A 70 -2.72 -12.63 -3.65
C ARG A 70 -3.33 -13.39 -4.82
N ALA A 71 -3.66 -12.69 -5.90
CA ALA A 71 -4.12 -13.27 -7.15
C ALA A 71 -3.42 -12.53 -8.30
N LYS A 72 -2.25 -13.04 -8.68
CA LYS A 72 -1.40 -12.46 -9.73
C LYS A 72 -2.10 -12.54 -11.09
N PRO A 73 -2.15 -11.48 -11.90
CA PRO A 73 -1.67 -10.12 -11.67
C PRO A 73 -2.79 -9.15 -11.26
N ASP A 74 -3.89 -9.65 -10.71
CA ASP A 74 -5.14 -8.91 -10.50
C ASP A 74 -5.21 -8.16 -9.18
N ARG A 75 -4.77 -8.81 -8.08
CA ARG A 75 -5.13 -8.37 -6.75
C ARG A 75 -4.06 -8.71 -5.72
N PHE A 76 -3.81 -7.76 -4.81
CA PHE A 76 -2.93 -7.92 -3.68
C PHE A 76 -3.49 -7.18 -2.47
N ASP A 77 -3.84 -7.95 -1.41
CA ASP A 77 -4.42 -7.41 -0.19
C ASP A 77 -3.48 -7.59 0.98
N VAL A 78 -3.40 -6.55 1.80
CA VAL A 78 -2.59 -6.55 3.03
C VAL A 78 -3.37 -5.90 4.17
N VAL A 79 -2.95 -6.21 5.39
CA VAL A 79 -3.36 -5.50 6.60
C VAL A 79 -2.11 -4.97 7.27
N TYR A 80 -2.09 -3.67 7.54
CA TYR A 80 -1.04 -3.03 8.33
C TYR A 80 -1.54 -2.82 9.75
N GLU A 81 -0.78 -3.29 10.71
CA GLU A 81 -1.16 -3.22 12.12
C GLU A 81 -0.18 -2.38 12.93
N ASN A 82 -0.70 -1.57 13.83
CA ASN A 82 0.05 -0.93 14.89
C ASN A 82 -0.84 -0.82 16.16
N GLU A 83 -0.34 -0.15 17.20
CA GLU A 83 -1.07 0.02 18.45
C GLU A 83 -2.34 0.86 18.34
N PHE A 84 -2.46 1.69 17.29
CA PHE A 84 -3.55 2.65 17.11
C PHE A 84 -4.66 2.14 16.20
N ALA A 85 -4.32 1.38 15.16
CA ALA A 85 -5.28 0.98 14.14
C ALA A 85 -4.81 -0.25 13.37
N ASP A 86 -5.78 -0.97 12.81
CA ASP A 86 -5.58 -1.91 11.72
C ASP A 86 -6.02 -1.24 10.42
N ASN A 87 -5.14 -1.27 9.43
CA ASN A 87 -5.38 -0.66 8.13
C ASN A 87 -5.41 -1.75 7.05
N SER A 88 -6.60 -2.07 6.56
CA SER A 88 -6.77 -3.03 5.46
C SER A 88 -6.68 -2.31 4.13
N VAL A 89 -5.84 -2.82 3.24
CA VAL A 89 -5.64 -2.25 1.90
C VAL A 89 -5.84 -3.34 0.85
N LYS A 90 -6.78 -3.10 -0.07
CA LYS A 90 -7.04 -3.96 -1.22
C LYS A 90 -6.56 -3.26 -2.48
N ASN A 91 -5.57 -3.84 -3.15
CA ASN A 91 -5.07 -3.35 -4.42
C ASN A 91 -5.60 -4.23 -5.55
N THR A 92 -6.27 -3.61 -6.51
CA THR A 92 -6.80 -4.29 -7.70
C THR A 92 -6.25 -3.60 -8.95
N PHE A 93 -5.83 -4.40 -9.93
CA PHE A 93 -5.31 -3.92 -11.20
C PHE A 93 -6.24 -4.40 -12.31
N VAL A 94 -6.97 -3.47 -12.92
CA VAL A 94 -8.00 -3.74 -13.92
C VAL A 94 -7.48 -3.38 -15.32
N ILE A 95 -7.58 -4.31 -16.25
CA ILE A 95 -7.21 -4.04 -17.65
C ILE A 95 -8.20 -3.03 -18.25
N VAL A 96 -7.66 -1.91 -18.76
CA VAL A 96 -8.40 -0.97 -19.59
C VAL A 96 -8.18 -1.34 -21.06
N ASN A 97 -6.92 -1.54 -21.45
CA ASN A 97 -6.49 -2.07 -22.74
C ASN A 97 -5.08 -2.63 -22.60
N GLY A 98 -4.45 -3.01 -23.72
CA GLY A 98 -3.11 -3.62 -23.69
C GLY A 98 -1.98 -2.71 -23.13
N ASN A 99 -2.21 -1.40 -23.07
CA ASN A 99 -1.22 -0.40 -22.64
C ASN A 99 -1.71 0.47 -21.49
N GLU A 100 -2.88 0.16 -20.91
CA GLU A 100 -3.45 0.93 -19.81
C GLU A 100 -4.08 0.01 -18.79
N THR A 101 -3.78 0.28 -17.53
CA THR A 101 -4.29 -0.44 -16.36
C THR A 101 -4.86 0.56 -15.38
N LEU A 102 -6.03 0.24 -14.79
CA LEU A 102 -6.58 1.04 -13.70
C LEU A 102 -6.16 0.39 -12.37
N TRP A 103 -5.42 1.14 -11.56
CA TRP A 103 -5.11 0.75 -10.19
C TRP A 103 -6.18 1.29 -9.26
N ARG A 104 -6.87 0.37 -8.59
CA ARG A 104 -7.85 0.71 -7.57
C ARG A 104 -7.34 0.28 -6.21
N MET A 105 -7.36 1.20 -5.26
CA MET A 105 -6.99 0.94 -3.88
C MET A 105 -8.17 1.22 -2.97
N GLU A 106 -8.60 0.22 -2.21
CA GLU A 106 -9.65 0.33 -1.20
C GLU A 106 -9.03 0.22 0.18
N VAL A 107 -9.26 1.23 1.01
CA VAL A 107 -8.62 1.38 2.32
C VAL A 107 -9.66 1.43 3.42
N GLU A 108 -9.45 0.65 4.48
CA GLU A 108 -10.28 0.68 5.67
C GLU A 108 -9.42 0.73 6.93
N PHE A 109 -9.68 1.72 7.78
CA PHE A 109 -9.06 1.82 9.11
C PHE A 109 -10.05 1.39 10.19
N LYS A 110 -9.58 0.51 11.09
CA LYS A 110 -10.27 0.14 12.33
C LYS A 110 -9.42 0.63 13.49
N PHE A 111 -9.87 1.69 14.15
CA PHE A 111 -9.15 2.30 15.27
C PHE A 111 -9.29 1.45 16.53
N LYS A 112 -8.21 1.24 17.26
CA LYS A 112 -8.13 0.33 18.40
C LYS A 112 -8.36 1.00 19.76
N THR A 113 -8.10 2.31 19.88
CA THR A 113 -8.25 3.04 21.13
C THR A 113 -9.45 3.97 21.07
N LEU A 114 -10.02 4.31 22.24
CA LEU A 114 -11.14 5.26 22.31
C LEU A 114 -10.72 6.62 21.75
N ILE A 115 -9.51 7.08 22.07
CA ILE A 115 -8.98 8.35 21.58
C ILE A 115 -8.91 8.32 20.05
N MET A 116 -8.36 7.25 19.46
CA MET A 116 -8.25 7.13 18.00
C MET A 116 -9.61 6.94 17.33
N LYS A 117 -10.56 6.28 17.95
CA LYS A 117 -11.93 6.19 17.43
C LYS A 117 -12.58 7.58 17.34
N PHE A 118 -12.22 8.49 18.24
CA PHE A 118 -12.74 9.84 18.29
C PHE A 118 -12.03 10.78 17.30
N ILE A 119 -10.69 10.80 17.30
CA ILE A 119 -9.91 11.73 16.48
C ILE A 119 -9.51 11.17 15.10
N GLY A 120 -9.42 9.85 14.97
CA GLY A 120 -8.96 9.19 13.74
C GLY A 120 -9.73 9.60 12.49
N PRO A 121 -11.09 9.62 12.51
CA PRO A 121 -11.87 10.04 11.34
C PRO A 121 -11.57 11.45 10.85
N SER A 122 -11.15 12.35 11.73
CA SER A 122 -10.75 13.72 11.34
C SER A 122 -9.45 13.76 10.53
N MET A 123 -8.68 12.68 10.55
CA MET A 123 -7.42 12.55 9.80
C MET A 123 -7.61 11.97 8.40
N LYS A 124 -8.86 11.68 8.00
CA LYS A 124 -9.16 11.02 6.72
C LYS A 124 -8.54 11.74 5.52
N THR A 125 -8.67 13.06 5.45
CA THR A 125 -8.10 13.86 4.36
C THR A 125 -6.58 13.69 4.27
N ASN A 126 -5.88 13.68 5.42
CA ASN A 126 -4.43 13.50 5.44
C ASN A 126 -4.03 12.11 4.95
N TYR A 127 -4.76 11.07 5.31
CA TYR A 127 -4.51 9.71 4.82
C TYR A 127 -4.73 9.60 3.32
N ILE A 128 -5.80 10.21 2.80
CA ILE A 128 -6.09 10.23 1.36
C ILE A 128 -4.96 10.92 0.60
N LEU A 129 -4.55 12.11 1.02
CA LEU A 129 -3.49 12.88 0.36
C LEU A 129 -2.16 12.13 0.37
N ARG A 130 -1.82 11.48 1.47
CA ARG A 130 -0.61 10.68 1.59
C ARG A 130 -0.63 9.49 0.62
N THR A 131 -1.75 8.77 0.57
CA THR A 131 -1.94 7.62 -0.32
C THR A 131 -1.88 8.05 -1.78
N GLU A 132 -2.51 9.17 -2.13
CA GLU A 132 -2.45 9.73 -3.49
C GLU A 132 -1.02 10.06 -3.91
N ARG A 133 -0.22 10.63 -3.02
CA ARG A 133 1.19 10.93 -3.30
C ARG A 133 2.00 9.66 -3.58
N ASP A 134 1.78 8.62 -2.78
CA ASP A 134 2.46 7.34 -2.98
C ASP A 134 2.07 6.71 -4.32
N MET A 135 0.78 6.69 -4.62
CA MET A 135 0.28 6.19 -5.90
C MET A 135 0.84 6.99 -7.08
N GLN A 136 0.92 8.31 -6.96
CA GLN A 136 1.48 9.17 -8.01
C GLN A 136 2.98 8.92 -8.21
N ARG A 137 3.74 8.68 -7.14
CA ARG A 137 5.17 8.31 -7.25
C ARG A 137 5.33 6.97 -7.97
N PHE A 138 4.47 6.00 -7.68
CA PHE A 138 4.47 4.72 -8.38
C PHE A 138 4.20 4.92 -9.87
N LYS A 139 3.19 5.71 -10.22
CA LYS A 139 2.86 6.06 -11.61
C LYS A 139 4.08 6.65 -12.32
N GLU A 140 4.71 7.65 -11.74
CA GLU A 140 5.89 8.29 -12.30
C GLU A 140 7.02 7.29 -12.51
N PHE A 141 7.21 6.38 -11.57
CA PHE A 141 8.23 5.35 -11.64
C PHE A 141 7.99 4.37 -12.81
N VAL A 142 6.79 3.80 -12.91
CA VAL A 142 6.50 2.76 -13.92
C VAL A 142 6.35 3.32 -15.33
N GLU A 143 5.97 4.59 -15.47
CA GLU A 143 5.78 5.23 -16.77
C GLU A 143 7.05 5.85 -17.34
N LYS A 144 8.15 5.85 -16.61
CA LYS A 144 9.45 6.30 -17.14
C LYS A 144 9.86 5.47 -18.32
N PRO A 145 10.35 6.13 -19.41
CA PRO A 145 10.85 5.41 -20.57
C PRO A 145 12.12 4.60 -20.27
#